data_95f869eb3013328903fcc5d63275156b
#
_entry.id   95f869eb3013328903fcc5d63275156b
#
_cell.length_a   1.000
_cell.length_b   1.000
_cell.length_c   1.000
_cell.angle_alpha   90.00
_cell.angle_beta   90.00
_cell.angle_gamma   90.00
#
_symmetry.space_group_name_H-M   'P 1'
#
loop_
_entity.id
_entity.type
_entity.pdbx_description
1 polymer ?
#
loop_
_entity_poly.entity_id
_entity_poly.type
_entity_poly.pdbx_seq_one_letter_code
_entity_poly.pdbx_strand_id
1 'polypeptide(L)'
;MPTTTQHLCYNCFSQRENPEGPCPYCGFDLEENAKKFPVALRAGTLLNDRYIVGRVLGQGGFGITYLAYDTQLQTKVAVKEYMPNDIATRIEGATVSVAMDTKKDDFTYGAERFQEEARTLAKFIGHPNIAGVSSYFDANDTSYFVMDYIEGISFKSYIGNAGGRVSVDEALNIMIPVLRALTAVHQEGFIHRDVTPDNIYISKDGNVKLLDFGSARYSIGDKSKSLDVILKVGYAPKEQYIRRGRQGPYTDVYSCAACLYAALTGVLPPESLERLDQDELVPVSQAGIEIPEWLDRAILKGLAVQPEDRFQSAAEFLDAIENQIAVEVPGAAPVQAPQAAKKSRTPLIAAVAALLAVAVGLGAFFGLRDGGRVDPVSGLPEEVQRGDQPRLKKAEVPS
;
A
#
# COMPACT_ATOMS: atom_id res chain seq x y z
N MET A 1 -17.61 20.25 30.68
CA MET A 1 -19.07 20.36 30.47
C MET A 1 -19.58 18.98 30.12
N PRO A 2 -20.64 18.44 30.73
CA PRO A 2 -21.17 17.14 30.31
C PRO A 2 -21.74 17.31 28.90
N THR A 3 -21.08 16.70 27.95
CA THR A 3 -21.53 16.64 26.54
C THR A 3 -22.79 15.77 26.53
N THR A 4 -23.95 16.38 26.35
CA THR A 4 -25.20 15.64 26.19
C THR A 4 -25.09 14.88 24.87
N THR A 5 -24.89 13.55 24.93
CA THR A 5 -24.73 12.66 23.76
C THR A 5 -26.03 12.52 22.96
N GLN A 6 -27.14 13.07 23.43
CA GLN A 6 -28.48 12.89 22.90
C GLN A 6 -28.72 13.39 21.46
N HIS A 7 -27.81 14.18 20.90
CA HIS A 7 -27.97 14.77 19.56
C HIS A 7 -26.70 14.64 18.69
N LEU A 8 -25.79 13.71 19.03
CA LEU A 8 -24.60 13.50 18.20
C LEU A 8 -24.91 12.63 16.99
N CYS A 9 -24.30 12.97 15.86
CA CYS A 9 -24.19 12.06 14.74
C CYS A 9 -23.05 11.06 15.02
N TYR A 10 -23.32 9.78 14.99
CA TYR A 10 -22.34 8.73 15.28
C TYR A 10 -21.41 8.36 14.09
N ASN A 11 -21.35 9.21 13.06
CA ASN A 11 -20.35 9.15 12.00
C ASN A 11 -19.45 10.39 11.98
N CYS A 12 -20.02 11.59 11.86
CA CYS A 12 -19.20 12.81 11.84
C CYS A 12 -18.95 13.41 13.23
N PHE A 13 -19.70 13.00 14.24
CA PHE A 13 -19.73 13.49 15.63
C PHE A 13 -20.12 14.99 15.76
N SER A 14 -20.77 15.54 14.73
CA SER A 14 -21.38 16.86 14.81
C SER A 14 -22.66 16.82 15.64
N GLN A 15 -22.93 17.90 16.37
CA GLN A 15 -24.22 18.11 17.04
C GLN A 15 -25.31 18.29 15.99
N ARG A 16 -26.49 17.68 16.24
CA ARG A 16 -27.67 17.75 15.37
C ARG A 16 -28.80 18.44 16.11
N GLU A 17 -29.56 19.25 15.42
CA GLU A 17 -30.77 19.86 15.99
C GLU A 17 -31.88 18.82 16.15
N ASN A 18 -32.05 17.96 15.14
CA ASN A 18 -33.00 16.84 15.17
C ASN A 18 -32.23 15.50 15.14
N PRO A 19 -32.42 14.60 16.14
CA PRO A 19 -31.79 13.30 16.15
C PRO A 19 -32.42 12.29 15.17
N GLU A 20 -33.61 12.55 14.66
CA GLU A 20 -34.32 11.65 13.76
C GLU A 20 -33.81 11.72 12.31
N GLY A 21 -33.86 10.58 11.61
CA GLY A 21 -33.48 10.44 10.21
C GLY A 21 -31.99 10.57 9.92
N PRO A 22 -31.60 10.64 8.64
CA PRO A 22 -30.21 10.78 8.22
C PRO A 22 -29.55 12.09 8.68
N CYS A 23 -28.27 12.05 8.99
CA CYS A 23 -27.51 13.22 9.41
C CYS A 23 -27.44 14.27 8.28
N PRO A 24 -27.82 15.53 8.53
CA PRO A 24 -27.81 16.58 7.50
C PRO A 24 -26.39 16.94 7.02
N TYR A 25 -25.34 16.64 7.80
CA TYR A 25 -23.95 16.98 7.46
C TYR A 25 -23.22 15.89 6.69
N CYS A 26 -23.56 14.60 6.93
CA CYS A 26 -22.80 13.48 6.35
C CYS A 26 -23.68 12.34 5.80
N GLY A 27 -24.98 12.47 5.84
CA GLY A 27 -25.94 11.48 5.31
C GLY A 27 -26.03 10.17 6.11
N PHE A 28 -25.34 10.03 7.24
CA PHE A 28 -25.34 8.79 8.03
C PHE A 28 -26.72 8.52 8.61
N ASP A 29 -27.21 7.31 8.38
CA ASP A 29 -28.47 6.78 8.93
C ASP A 29 -28.15 5.74 10.02
N LEU A 30 -28.63 6.01 11.22
CA LEU A 30 -28.42 5.15 12.41
C LEU A 30 -29.18 3.84 12.31
N GLU A 31 -30.42 3.87 11.79
CA GLU A 31 -31.27 2.69 11.67
C GLU A 31 -30.76 1.75 10.58
N GLU A 32 -30.32 2.30 9.46
CA GLU A 32 -29.70 1.53 8.38
C GLU A 32 -28.43 0.83 8.86
N ASN A 33 -27.56 1.55 9.60
CA ASN A 33 -26.37 0.96 10.21
C ASN A 33 -26.71 -0.18 11.16
N ALA A 34 -27.73 -0.01 12.04
CA ALA A 34 -28.16 -1.03 12.98
C ALA A 34 -28.77 -2.26 12.29
N LYS A 35 -29.56 -2.07 11.22
CA LYS A 35 -30.12 -3.16 10.42
C LYS A 35 -29.04 -3.96 9.70
N LYS A 36 -28.01 -3.28 9.18
CA LYS A 36 -26.90 -3.91 8.46
C LYS A 36 -25.98 -4.74 9.38
N PHE A 37 -25.83 -4.33 10.64
CA PHE A 37 -24.92 -4.95 11.61
C PHE A 37 -25.66 -5.29 12.93
N PRO A 38 -26.54 -6.28 12.93
CA PRO A 38 -27.45 -6.55 14.06
C PRO A 38 -26.75 -7.01 15.34
N VAL A 39 -25.54 -7.61 15.23
CA VAL A 39 -24.74 -8.07 16.38
C VAL A 39 -23.71 -7.03 16.85
N ALA A 40 -23.61 -5.89 16.17
CA ALA A 40 -22.69 -4.83 16.56
C ALA A 40 -23.18 -4.09 17.82
N LEU A 41 -22.28 -3.44 18.53
CA LEU A 41 -22.63 -2.48 19.58
C LEU A 41 -23.52 -1.37 19.00
N ARG A 42 -24.48 -0.94 19.78
CA ARG A 42 -25.31 0.21 19.40
C ARG A 42 -24.44 1.48 19.38
N ALA A 43 -24.59 2.27 18.35
CA ALA A 43 -23.94 3.58 18.31
C ALA A 43 -24.41 4.44 19.49
N GLY A 44 -23.49 5.17 20.10
CA GLY A 44 -23.69 5.89 21.35
C GLY A 44 -23.30 5.10 22.60
N THR A 45 -23.01 3.79 22.52
CA THR A 45 -22.45 3.01 23.63
C THR A 45 -21.14 3.65 24.10
N LEU A 46 -21.00 3.85 25.40
CA LEU A 46 -19.76 4.34 26.00
C LEU A 46 -18.91 3.13 26.44
N LEU A 47 -17.73 3.00 25.85
CA LEU A 47 -16.74 1.98 26.19
C LEU A 47 -15.64 2.57 27.06
N ASN A 48 -15.29 1.84 28.14
CA ASN A 48 -14.21 2.20 29.06
C ASN A 48 -14.31 3.66 29.57
N ASP A 49 -15.52 4.17 29.79
CA ASP A 49 -15.82 5.54 30.22
C ASP A 49 -15.15 6.64 29.36
N ARG A 50 -14.73 6.32 28.15
CA ARG A 50 -13.94 7.20 27.29
C ARG A 50 -14.38 7.23 25.84
N TYR A 51 -14.70 6.08 25.25
CA TYR A 51 -14.91 5.98 23.81
C TYR A 51 -16.39 5.87 23.48
N ILE A 52 -16.95 6.87 22.82
CA ILE A 52 -18.33 6.83 22.30
C ILE A 52 -18.32 6.06 20.99
N VAL A 53 -18.94 4.89 20.95
CA VAL A 53 -19.08 4.06 19.75
C VAL A 53 -19.90 4.78 18.69
N GLY A 54 -19.39 4.83 17.49
CA GLY A 54 -20.06 5.36 16.29
C GLY A 54 -20.52 4.24 15.35
N ARG A 55 -20.46 4.53 14.05
CA ARG A 55 -20.83 3.56 13.00
C ARG A 55 -19.86 2.38 12.95
N VAL A 56 -20.33 1.25 12.43
CA VAL A 56 -19.46 0.14 12.06
C VAL A 56 -18.63 0.53 10.84
N LEU A 57 -17.32 0.34 10.93
CA LEU A 57 -16.37 0.50 9.82
C LEU A 57 -16.25 -0.78 9.01
N GLY A 58 -16.27 -1.93 9.70
CA GLY A 58 -16.20 -3.24 9.08
C GLY A 58 -16.53 -4.36 10.07
N GLN A 59 -17.01 -5.48 9.55
CA GLN A 59 -17.24 -6.72 10.29
C GLN A 59 -16.59 -7.86 9.53
N GLY A 60 -15.76 -8.63 10.23
CA GLY A 60 -15.08 -9.81 9.72
C GLY A 60 -15.38 -11.05 10.55
N GLY A 61 -14.77 -12.18 10.20
CA GLY A 61 -14.97 -13.45 10.91
C GLY A 61 -14.56 -13.42 12.40
N PHE A 62 -13.61 -12.54 12.76
CA PHE A 62 -13.03 -12.50 14.10
C PHE A 62 -13.41 -11.28 14.91
N GLY A 63 -14.09 -10.30 14.32
CA GLY A 63 -14.44 -9.11 15.08
C GLY A 63 -15.12 -8.03 14.29
N ILE A 64 -15.44 -6.97 15.00
CA ILE A 64 -16.12 -5.80 14.47
C ILE A 64 -15.27 -4.57 14.75
N THR A 65 -15.08 -3.72 13.73
CA THR A 65 -14.36 -2.46 13.88
C THR A 65 -15.36 -1.31 13.80
N TYR A 66 -15.28 -0.44 14.80
CA TYR A 66 -16.14 0.74 14.94
C TYR A 66 -15.35 2.02 14.74
N LEU A 67 -15.96 3.01 14.13
CA LEU A 67 -15.58 4.39 14.38
C LEU A 67 -15.97 4.72 15.82
N ALA A 68 -15.12 5.42 16.54
CA ALA A 68 -15.44 5.93 17.87
C ALA A 68 -14.89 7.33 18.09
N TYR A 69 -15.43 8.02 19.09
CA TYR A 69 -14.96 9.31 19.52
C TYR A 69 -14.32 9.21 20.90
N ASP A 70 -13.05 9.56 20.99
CA ASP A 70 -12.32 9.67 22.25
C ASP A 70 -12.71 10.98 22.94
N THR A 71 -13.45 10.87 24.04
CA THR A 71 -13.95 12.04 24.77
C THR A 71 -12.86 12.81 25.51
N GLN A 72 -11.73 12.18 25.82
CA GLN A 72 -10.59 12.79 26.50
C GLN A 72 -9.70 13.55 25.52
N LEU A 73 -9.34 12.91 24.40
CA LEU A 73 -8.50 13.51 23.36
C LEU A 73 -9.30 14.33 22.32
N GLN A 74 -10.64 14.26 22.37
CA GLN A 74 -11.55 14.94 21.46
C GLN A 74 -11.25 14.64 19.98
N THR A 75 -10.96 13.40 19.67
CA THR A 75 -10.59 12.95 18.31
C THR A 75 -11.32 11.66 17.94
N LYS A 76 -11.40 11.40 16.62
CA LYS A 76 -11.90 10.14 16.11
C LYS A 76 -10.83 9.07 16.24
N VAL A 77 -11.25 7.87 16.63
CA VAL A 77 -10.43 6.67 16.70
C VAL A 77 -11.16 5.50 16.07
N ALA A 78 -10.46 4.43 15.74
CA ALA A 78 -11.08 3.16 15.43
C ALA A 78 -11.00 2.24 16.64
N VAL A 79 -12.08 1.53 16.97
CA VAL A 79 -12.13 0.54 18.05
C VAL A 79 -12.44 -0.80 17.43
N LYS A 80 -11.54 -1.77 17.61
CA LYS A 80 -11.74 -3.15 17.17
C LYS A 80 -12.18 -3.99 18.37
N GLU A 81 -13.27 -4.73 18.19
CA GLU A 81 -13.87 -5.65 19.16
C GLU A 81 -13.55 -7.08 18.74
N TYR A 82 -13.10 -7.91 19.66
CA TYR A 82 -13.01 -9.35 19.43
C TYR A 82 -14.40 -9.96 19.50
N MET A 83 -14.90 -10.44 18.38
CA MET A 83 -16.25 -11.01 18.23
C MET A 83 -16.25 -12.06 17.13
N PRO A 84 -15.72 -13.27 17.38
CA PRO A 84 -15.67 -14.34 16.38
C PRO A 84 -17.07 -14.87 16.07
N ASN A 85 -17.51 -14.70 14.82
CA ASN A 85 -18.90 -14.97 14.37
C ASN A 85 -19.35 -16.42 14.59
N ASP A 86 -18.43 -17.39 14.52
CA ASP A 86 -18.76 -18.82 14.56
C ASP A 86 -18.94 -19.35 15.98
N ILE A 87 -18.47 -18.63 16.98
CA ILE A 87 -18.43 -19.09 18.37
C ILE A 87 -19.02 -18.12 19.39
N ALA A 88 -19.20 -16.86 19.00
CA ALA A 88 -19.71 -15.82 19.90
C ALA A 88 -20.89 -15.07 19.30
N THR A 89 -21.77 -14.60 20.16
CA THR A 89 -22.91 -13.76 19.80
C THR A 89 -23.15 -12.73 20.91
N ARG A 90 -23.93 -11.71 20.59
CA ARG A 90 -24.38 -10.73 21.58
C ARG A 90 -25.78 -11.07 22.06
N ILE A 91 -25.96 -11.24 23.35
CA ILE A 91 -27.25 -11.68 23.92
C ILE A 91 -28.06 -10.48 24.34
N GLU A 92 -27.57 -9.68 25.30
CA GLU A 92 -28.27 -8.52 25.83
C GLU A 92 -27.34 -7.29 25.83
N GLY A 93 -27.83 -6.18 25.33
CA GLY A 93 -27.12 -4.91 25.35
C GLY A 93 -25.74 -4.99 24.69
N ALA A 94 -24.68 -4.96 25.50
CA ALA A 94 -23.29 -4.95 25.02
C ALA A 94 -22.55 -6.29 25.21
N THR A 95 -23.04 -7.20 26.06
CA THR A 95 -22.35 -8.40 26.52
C THR A 95 -22.19 -9.45 25.40
N VAL A 96 -20.99 -9.95 25.23
CA VAL A 96 -20.66 -11.05 24.32
C VAL A 96 -20.82 -12.38 25.05
N SER A 97 -21.43 -13.36 24.42
CA SER A 97 -21.59 -14.70 24.98
C SER A 97 -21.09 -15.74 23.99
N VAL A 98 -20.41 -16.76 24.52
CA VAL A 98 -20.00 -17.94 23.74
C VAL A 98 -21.17 -18.88 23.57
N ALA A 99 -21.49 -19.25 22.33
CA ALA A 99 -22.68 -20.02 22.01
C ALA A 99 -22.73 -21.42 22.63
N MET A 100 -21.57 -22.04 22.88
CA MET A 100 -21.43 -23.39 23.45
C MET A 100 -20.25 -23.44 24.45
N ASP A 101 -20.45 -24.12 25.56
CA ASP A 101 -19.38 -24.32 26.55
C ASP A 101 -18.11 -25.00 25.99
N THR A 102 -18.30 -25.90 25.02
CA THR A 102 -17.19 -26.57 24.31
C THR A 102 -16.33 -25.62 23.47
N LYS A 103 -16.79 -24.40 23.24
CA LYS A 103 -16.08 -23.36 22.48
C LYS A 103 -15.41 -22.29 23.34
N LYS A 104 -15.53 -22.37 24.67
CA LYS A 104 -14.93 -21.39 25.58
C LYS A 104 -13.40 -21.36 25.48
N ASP A 105 -12.77 -22.54 25.36
CA ASP A 105 -11.31 -22.61 25.22
C ASP A 105 -10.85 -21.98 23.89
N ASP A 106 -11.60 -22.20 22.80
CA ASP A 106 -11.31 -21.60 21.51
C ASP A 106 -11.49 -20.06 21.58
N PHE A 107 -12.52 -19.57 22.27
CA PHE A 107 -12.76 -18.14 22.47
C PHE A 107 -11.64 -17.49 23.27
N THR A 108 -11.25 -18.10 24.40
CA THR A 108 -10.16 -17.60 25.26
C THR A 108 -8.83 -17.56 24.49
N TYR A 109 -8.52 -18.63 23.78
CA TYR A 109 -7.32 -18.69 22.95
C TYR A 109 -7.30 -17.59 21.87
N GLY A 110 -8.44 -17.36 21.21
CA GLY A 110 -8.55 -16.28 20.21
C GLY A 110 -8.44 -14.89 20.82
N ALA A 111 -8.98 -14.66 22.03
CA ALA A 111 -8.83 -13.40 22.76
C ALA A 111 -7.37 -13.10 23.13
N GLU A 112 -6.61 -14.13 23.57
CA GLU A 112 -5.17 -14.00 23.84
C GLU A 112 -4.41 -13.57 22.56
N ARG A 113 -4.75 -14.14 21.39
CA ARG A 113 -4.14 -13.77 20.12
C ARG A 113 -4.52 -12.36 19.66
N PHE A 114 -5.75 -11.96 19.90
CA PHE A 114 -6.21 -10.60 19.65
C PHE A 114 -5.42 -9.58 20.49
N GLN A 115 -5.12 -9.94 21.76
CA GLN A 115 -4.25 -9.13 22.61
C GLN A 115 -2.79 -9.08 22.11
N GLU A 116 -2.26 -10.21 21.63
CA GLU A 116 -0.91 -10.25 21.03
C GLU A 116 -0.83 -9.38 19.77
N GLU A 117 -1.87 -9.37 18.94
CA GLU A 117 -1.96 -8.47 17.77
C GLU A 117 -1.87 -7.01 18.21
N ALA A 118 -2.67 -6.61 19.22
CA ALA A 118 -2.64 -5.26 19.75
C ALA A 118 -1.25 -4.86 20.30
N ARG A 119 -0.59 -5.77 21.06
CA ARG A 119 0.77 -5.54 21.58
C ARG A 119 1.80 -5.42 20.46
N THR A 120 1.65 -6.18 19.38
CA THR A 120 2.54 -6.12 18.22
C THR A 120 2.39 -4.78 17.50
N LEU A 121 1.15 -4.37 17.23
CA LEU A 121 0.86 -3.07 16.60
C LEU A 121 1.33 -1.88 17.43
N ALA A 122 1.28 -2.00 18.77
CA ALA A 122 1.74 -0.95 19.68
C ALA A 122 3.24 -0.63 19.52
N LYS A 123 4.06 -1.56 19.02
CA LYS A 123 5.48 -1.32 18.72
C LYS A 123 5.70 -0.33 17.58
N PHE A 124 4.71 -0.16 16.73
CA PHE A 124 4.77 0.69 15.54
C PHE A 124 4.03 2.03 15.70
N ILE A 125 3.70 2.43 16.96
CA ILE A 125 3.10 3.75 17.23
C ILE A 125 4.00 4.84 16.65
N GLY A 126 3.41 5.75 15.88
CA GLY A 126 4.12 6.83 15.22
C GLY A 126 4.79 6.46 13.89
N HIS A 127 4.75 5.20 13.46
CA HIS A 127 5.24 4.83 12.13
C HIS A 127 4.37 5.47 11.03
N PRO A 128 4.97 6.14 10.02
CA PRO A 128 4.20 6.90 9.03
C PRO A 128 3.22 6.04 8.22
N ASN A 129 3.54 4.77 8.00
CA ASN A 129 2.80 3.89 7.10
C ASN A 129 2.12 2.70 7.80
N ILE A 130 2.03 2.69 9.13
CA ILE A 130 1.31 1.66 9.91
C ILE A 130 0.26 2.35 10.78
N ALA A 131 -0.93 1.77 10.90
CA ALA A 131 -1.92 2.24 11.87
C ALA A 131 -1.50 1.78 13.27
N GLY A 132 -1.27 2.74 14.17
CA GLY A 132 -0.83 2.47 15.54
C GLY A 132 -1.99 2.06 16.45
N VAL A 133 -1.71 1.21 17.44
CA VAL A 133 -2.64 0.87 18.53
C VAL A 133 -2.28 1.68 19.77
N SER A 134 -3.23 2.46 20.28
CA SER A 134 -3.03 3.39 21.38
C SER A 134 -3.54 2.87 22.73
N SER A 135 -4.46 1.90 22.74
CA SER A 135 -5.05 1.35 23.98
C SER A 135 -5.59 -0.07 23.76
N TYR A 136 -5.64 -0.84 24.83
CA TYR A 136 -6.29 -2.15 24.93
C TYR A 136 -7.03 -2.23 26.24
N PHE A 137 -8.23 -2.81 26.25
CA PHE A 137 -9.02 -3.04 27.46
C PHE A 137 -10.02 -4.18 27.26
N ASP A 138 -10.43 -4.81 28.37
CA ASP A 138 -11.49 -5.81 28.41
C ASP A 138 -12.77 -5.18 28.93
N ALA A 139 -13.89 -5.46 28.28
CA ALA A 139 -15.24 -5.06 28.65
C ALA A 139 -16.26 -5.98 27.97
N ASN A 140 -17.49 -6.02 28.49
CA ASN A 140 -18.60 -6.75 27.87
C ASN A 140 -18.29 -8.24 27.61
N ASP A 141 -17.49 -8.88 28.47
CA ASP A 141 -17.00 -10.27 28.35
C ASP A 141 -16.20 -10.53 27.02
N THR A 142 -15.56 -9.50 26.49
CA THR A 142 -14.67 -9.58 25.34
C THR A 142 -13.55 -8.54 25.44
N SER A 143 -12.73 -8.46 24.43
CA SER A 143 -11.56 -7.59 24.37
C SER A 143 -11.68 -6.55 23.25
N TYR A 144 -11.12 -5.39 23.52
CA TYR A 144 -11.10 -4.25 22.59
C TYR A 144 -9.69 -3.69 22.47
N PHE A 145 -9.32 -3.20 21.30
CA PHE A 145 -8.21 -2.27 21.16
C PHE A 145 -8.59 -1.04 20.34
N VAL A 146 -7.92 0.05 20.67
CA VAL A 146 -8.11 1.35 20.05
C VAL A 146 -6.94 1.65 19.16
N MET A 147 -7.21 2.06 17.92
CA MET A 147 -6.20 2.33 16.92
C MET A 147 -6.50 3.63 16.17
N ASP A 148 -5.52 4.08 15.40
CA ASP A 148 -5.68 5.25 14.53
C ASP A 148 -6.89 5.07 13.61
N TYR A 149 -7.78 6.06 13.59
CA TYR A 149 -8.80 6.17 12.55
C TYR A 149 -8.23 6.89 11.34
N ILE A 150 -8.16 6.20 10.22
CA ILE A 150 -7.67 6.79 8.96
C ILE A 150 -8.85 7.33 8.17
N GLU A 151 -8.98 8.65 8.14
CA GLU A 151 -10.02 9.29 7.33
C GLU A 151 -9.60 9.25 5.85
N GLY A 152 -10.13 8.30 5.14
CA GLY A 152 -9.74 8.02 3.76
C GLY A 152 -10.52 6.85 3.16
N ILE A 153 -9.94 6.22 2.14
CA ILE A 153 -10.51 5.07 1.46
C ILE A 153 -9.50 3.92 1.37
N SER A 154 -9.99 2.69 1.27
CA SER A 154 -9.12 1.54 1.01
C SER A 154 -8.56 1.60 -0.42
N PHE A 155 -7.41 0.98 -0.64
CA PHE A 155 -6.83 0.84 -1.98
C PHE A 155 -7.77 0.11 -2.93
N LYS A 156 -8.55 -0.86 -2.42
CA LYS A 156 -9.62 -1.50 -3.18
C LYS A 156 -10.67 -0.51 -3.69
N SER A 157 -11.13 0.39 -2.81
CA SER A 157 -12.07 1.45 -3.22
C SER A 157 -11.42 2.43 -4.17
N TYR A 158 -10.13 2.74 -3.99
CA TYR A 158 -9.37 3.60 -4.89
C TYR A 158 -9.31 3.00 -6.29
N ILE A 159 -8.93 1.71 -6.43
CA ILE A 159 -8.93 0.97 -7.70
C ILE A 159 -10.32 0.97 -8.33
N GLY A 160 -11.36 0.70 -7.53
CA GLY A 160 -12.75 0.71 -8.02
C GLY A 160 -13.16 2.09 -8.58
N ASN A 161 -12.82 3.16 -7.89
CA ASN A 161 -13.11 4.54 -8.31
C ASN A 161 -12.32 4.94 -9.57
N ALA A 162 -11.14 4.35 -9.78
CA ALA A 162 -10.31 4.55 -10.97
C ALA A 162 -10.75 3.70 -12.18
N GLY A 163 -11.88 3.00 -12.09
CA GLY A 163 -12.39 2.16 -13.18
C GLY A 163 -11.84 0.74 -13.22
N GLY A 164 -11.36 0.24 -12.09
CA GLY A 164 -10.91 -1.15 -11.90
C GLY A 164 -9.41 -1.39 -12.02
N ARG A 165 -8.64 -0.38 -12.42
CA ARG A 165 -7.16 -0.42 -12.48
C ARG A 165 -6.58 0.97 -12.32
N VAL A 166 -5.30 1.04 -11.97
CA VAL A 166 -4.57 2.29 -11.78
C VAL A 166 -3.30 2.31 -12.64
N SER A 167 -2.71 3.49 -12.82
CA SER A 167 -1.43 3.64 -13.50
C SER A 167 -0.27 3.04 -12.70
N VAL A 168 0.87 2.81 -13.36
CA VAL A 168 2.10 2.33 -12.71
C VAL A 168 2.54 3.28 -11.60
N ASP A 169 2.54 4.59 -11.87
CA ASP A 169 2.95 5.59 -10.89
C ASP A 169 2.03 5.62 -9.66
N GLU A 170 0.72 5.53 -9.85
CA GLU A 170 -0.23 5.46 -8.73
C GLU A 170 -0.04 4.18 -7.91
N ALA A 171 0.12 3.02 -8.57
CA ALA A 171 0.39 1.76 -7.89
C ALA A 171 1.68 1.81 -7.05
N LEU A 172 2.76 2.37 -7.60
CA LEU A 172 4.04 2.51 -6.90
C LEU A 172 3.95 3.52 -5.75
N ASN A 173 3.29 4.65 -5.93
CA ASN A 173 3.08 5.65 -4.87
C ASN A 173 2.33 5.08 -3.67
N ILE A 174 1.50 4.05 -3.87
CA ILE A 174 0.77 3.37 -2.79
C ILE A 174 1.60 2.20 -2.24
N MET A 175 2.21 1.37 -3.09
CA MET A 175 2.85 0.14 -2.62
C MET A 175 4.26 0.34 -2.04
N ILE A 176 5.00 1.38 -2.43
CA ILE A 176 6.29 1.72 -1.81
C ILE A 176 6.14 2.01 -0.30
N PRO A 177 5.20 2.89 0.15
CA PRO A 177 4.90 3.03 1.58
C PRO A 177 4.51 1.73 2.29
N VAL A 178 3.75 0.84 1.62
CA VAL A 178 3.40 -0.49 2.18
C VAL A 178 4.64 -1.36 2.37
N LEU A 179 5.53 -1.41 1.40
CA LEU A 179 6.79 -2.16 1.50
C LEU A 179 7.72 -1.59 2.59
N ARG A 180 7.73 -0.26 2.80
CA ARG A 180 8.44 0.37 3.93
C ARG A 180 7.83 -0.02 5.27
N ALA A 181 6.50 -0.06 5.38
CA ALA A 181 5.80 -0.56 6.57
C ALA A 181 6.19 -2.02 6.87
N LEU A 182 6.11 -2.89 5.88
CA LEU A 182 6.47 -4.30 6.04
C LEU A 182 7.94 -4.51 6.34
N THR A 183 8.83 -3.67 5.80
CA THR A 183 10.26 -3.72 6.16
C THR A 183 10.46 -3.51 7.66
N ALA A 184 9.79 -2.52 8.26
CA ALA A 184 9.83 -2.28 9.69
C ALA A 184 9.23 -3.46 10.50
N VAL A 185 8.12 -4.02 10.02
CA VAL A 185 7.46 -5.18 10.64
C VAL A 185 8.37 -6.42 10.63
N HIS A 186 9.01 -6.69 9.50
CA HIS A 186 9.92 -7.83 9.33
C HIS A 186 11.19 -7.69 10.16
N GLN A 187 11.72 -6.46 10.33
CA GLN A 187 12.87 -6.19 11.19
C GLN A 187 12.59 -6.50 12.67
N GLU A 188 11.34 -6.34 13.13
CA GLU A 188 10.89 -6.73 14.46
C GLU A 188 10.55 -8.23 14.60
N GLY A 189 10.77 -9.01 13.54
CA GLY A 189 10.51 -10.47 13.52
C GLY A 189 9.04 -10.85 13.34
N PHE A 190 8.19 -9.93 12.92
CA PHE A 190 6.77 -10.18 12.64
C PHE A 190 6.51 -10.30 11.15
N ILE A 191 5.39 -10.92 10.80
CA ILE A 191 4.84 -10.97 9.44
C ILE A 191 3.36 -10.57 9.47
N HIS A 192 2.91 -9.88 8.44
CA HIS A 192 1.54 -9.32 8.39
C HIS A 192 0.48 -10.39 8.07
N ARG A 193 0.73 -11.24 7.05
CA ARG A 193 -0.11 -12.37 6.61
C ARG A 193 -1.43 -12.04 5.93
N ASP A 194 -1.85 -10.78 5.91
CA ASP A 194 -3.11 -10.35 5.28
C ASP A 194 -2.92 -9.02 4.51
N VAL A 195 -1.87 -8.94 3.70
CA VAL A 195 -1.65 -7.79 2.83
C VAL A 195 -2.60 -7.89 1.64
N THR A 196 -3.63 -7.04 1.65
CA THR A 196 -4.62 -6.95 0.57
C THR A 196 -5.04 -5.50 0.36
N PRO A 197 -5.63 -5.15 -0.79
CA PRO A 197 -6.12 -3.79 -1.03
C PRO A 197 -7.21 -3.33 -0.04
N ASP A 198 -7.89 -4.25 0.66
CA ASP A 198 -8.83 -3.92 1.73
C ASP A 198 -8.10 -3.36 2.97
N ASN A 199 -6.86 -3.83 3.26
CA ASN A 199 -6.07 -3.47 4.43
C ASN A 199 -5.05 -2.35 4.17
N ILE A 200 -4.99 -1.80 2.96
CA ILE A 200 -4.17 -0.66 2.59
C ILE A 200 -5.10 0.56 2.48
N TYR A 201 -4.86 1.59 3.28
CA TYR A 201 -5.69 2.79 3.30
C TYR A 201 -4.91 4.02 2.83
N ILE A 202 -5.60 4.86 2.06
CA ILE A 202 -5.09 6.14 1.57
C ILE A 202 -5.91 7.21 2.28
N SER A 203 -5.23 8.01 3.13
CA SER A 203 -5.86 9.10 3.85
C SER A 203 -6.25 10.22 2.89
N LYS A 204 -7.08 11.15 3.36
CA LYS A 204 -7.45 12.36 2.60
C LYS A 204 -6.24 13.22 2.23
N ASP A 205 -5.17 13.16 3.04
CA ASP A 205 -3.92 13.89 2.80
C ASP A 205 -2.93 13.11 1.91
N GLY A 206 -3.36 11.97 1.35
CA GLY A 206 -2.57 11.14 0.47
C GLY A 206 -1.58 10.20 1.18
N ASN A 207 -1.58 10.15 2.52
CA ASN A 207 -0.70 9.23 3.25
C ASN A 207 -1.24 7.80 3.17
N VAL A 208 -0.35 6.83 2.95
CA VAL A 208 -0.69 5.41 2.90
C VAL A 208 -0.43 4.76 4.24
N LYS A 209 -1.41 4.02 4.75
CA LYS A 209 -1.35 3.27 6.00
C LYS A 209 -1.74 1.81 5.78
N LEU A 210 -0.91 0.89 6.30
CA LEU A 210 -1.22 -0.53 6.39
C LEU A 210 -1.98 -0.79 7.69
N LEU A 211 -3.11 -1.48 7.57
CA LEU A 211 -4.01 -1.84 8.68
C LEU A 211 -3.95 -3.34 8.94
N ASP A 212 -4.42 -3.74 10.11
CA ASP A 212 -4.74 -5.12 10.50
C ASP A 212 -3.67 -6.17 10.22
N PHE A 213 -2.97 -6.60 11.24
CA PHE A 213 -2.09 -7.76 11.18
C PHE A 213 -2.92 -9.03 11.32
N GLY A 214 -2.98 -9.86 10.28
CA GLY A 214 -3.82 -11.07 10.22
C GLY A 214 -3.48 -12.19 11.22
N SER A 215 -2.71 -11.93 12.28
CA SER A 215 -2.23 -12.94 13.22
C SER A 215 -3.34 -13.68 13.97
N ALA A 216 -4.48 -13.05 14.26
CA ALA A 216 -5.62 -13.68 14.92
C ALA A 216 -6.28 -14.78 14.08
N ARG A 217 -6.18 -14.75 12.77
CA ARG A 217 -6.82 -15.73 11.87
C ARG A 217 -6.26 -17.15 12.00
N TYR A 218 -4.99 -17.30 12.33
CA TYR A 218 -4.32 -18.62 12.37
C TYR A 218 -4.43 -19.34 13.69
N SER A 219 -4.92 -18.66 14.72
CA SER A 219 -4.91 -19.12 16.08
C SER A 219 -6.04 -20.09 16.39
N ILE A 220 -7.19 -19.95 15.75
CA ILE A 220 -8.36 -20.78 16.00
C ILE A 220 -8.25 -22.14 15.26
N GLY A 221 -7.41 -22.24 14.23
CA GLY A 221 -7.28 -23.39 13.34
C GLY A 221 -6.47 -24.58 13.85
N ASP A 222 -5.65 -24.43 14.89
CA ASP A 222 -4.76 -25.52 15.33
C ASP A 222 -5.48 -26.64 16.09
N LYS A 223 -6.65 -26.41 16.64
CA LYS A 223 -7.46 -27.40 17.36
C LYS A 223 -8.72 -27.87 16.60
N SER A 224 -9.15 -27.18 15.57
CA SER A 224 -10.40 -27.51 14.87
C SER A 224 -10.12 -28.05 13.47
N LYS A 225 -10.60 -29.24 13.19
CA LYS A 225 -10.51 -29.92 11.89
C LYS A 225 -11.41 -29.30 10.79
N SER A 226 -12.08 -28.16 11.06
CA SER A 226 -13.13 -27.65 10.20
C SER A 226 -13.40 -26.12 10.25
N LEU A 227 -12.41 -25.30 10.59
CA LEU A 227 -12.53 -23.87 10.35
C LEU A 227 -11.88 -23.56 9.00
N ASP A 228 -12.70 -23.28 8.02
CA ASP A 228 -12.28 -22.74 6.73
C ASP A 228 -11.52 -21.43 7.00
N VAL A 229 -10.21 -21.49 6.87
CA VAL A 229 -9.37 -20.29 6.87
C VAL A 229 -9.81 -19.50 5.65
N ILE A 230 -10.53 -18.39 5.87
CA ILE A 230 -10.95 -17.50 4.78
C ILE A 230 -9.71 -16.76 4.28
N LEU A 231 -8.91 -17.45 3.48
CA LEU A 231 -7.81 -16.84 2.77
C LEU A 231 -8.36 -15.97 1.64
N LYS A 232 -7.67 -14.89 1.35
CA LYS A 232 -8.00 -14.01 0.24
C LYS A 232 -7.43 -14.63 -1.04
N VAL A 233 -8.29 -15.33 -1.78
CA VAL A 233 -7.95 -15.95 -3.06
C VAL A 233 -7.21 -14.95 -3.96
N GLY A 234 -6.15 -15.40 -4.61
CA GLY A 234 -5.27 -14.58 -5.45
C GLY A 234 -4.20 -13.79 -4.68
N TYR A 235 -4.45 -13.38 -3.43
CA TYR A 235 -3.46 -12.66 -2.60
C TYR A 235 -2.65 -13.58 -1.69
N ALA A 236 -3.21 -14.71 -1.29
CA ALA A 236 -2.58 -15.65 -0.37
C ALA A 236 -1.63 -16.60 -1.11
N PRO A 237 -0.35 -16.73 -0.69
CA PRO A 237 0.57 -17.69 -1.23
C PRO A 237 0.30 -19.11 -0.71
N LYS A 238 0.82 -20.11 -1.41
CA LYS A 238 0.57 -21.54 -1.13
C LYS A 238 0.84 -21.97 0.32
N GLU A 239 1.88 -21.43 0.94
CA GLU A 239 2.26 -21.77 2.31
C GLU A 239 1.23 -21.35 3.36
N GLN A 240 0.30 -20.45 3.02
CA GLN A 240 -0.82 -20.09 3.88
C GLN A 240 -1.97 -21.11 3.84
N TYR A 241 -2.10 -21.86 2.75
CA TYR A 241 -3.10 -22.93 2.60
C TYR A 241 -2.63 -24.24 3.25
N ILE A 242 -1.32 -24.41 3.43
CA ILE A 242 -0.74 -25.64 3.96
C ILE A 242 -0.69 -25.54 5.49
N ARG A 243 -1.37 -26.44 6.21
CA ARG A 243 -1.49 -26.44 7.69
C ARG A 243 -0.16 -26.30 8.43
N ARG A 244 0.97 -26.81 7.87
CA ARG A 244 2.33 -26.70 8.43
C ARG A 244 3.26 -25.94 7.50
N GLY A 245 2.72 -25.11 6.62
CA GLY A 245 3.50 -24.26 5.73
C GLY A 245 4.36 -23.30 6.54
N ARG A 246 5.65 -23.27 6.23
CA ARG A 246 6.54 -22.27 6.85
C ARG A 246 6.22 -20.92 6.24
N GLN A 247 5.81 -19.99 7.06
CA GLN A 247 5.55 -18.60 6.68
C GLN A 247 6.71 -17.72 7.14
N GLY A 248 6.99 -16.69 6.36
CA GLY A 248 8.08 -15.75 6.61
C GLY A 248 7.84 -14.42 5.88
N PRO A 249 8.80 -13.50 5.89
CA PRO A 249 8.70 -12.23 5.17
C PRO A 249 8.34 -12.38 3.68
N TYR A 250 8.79 -13.45 3.03
CA TYR A 250 8.45 -13.81 1.64
C TYR A 250 6.95 -14.10 1.42
N THR A 251 6.19 -14.39 2.48
CA THR A 251 4.72 -14.53 2.44
C THR A 251 4.06 -13.21 2.14
N ASP A 252 4.47 -12.13 2.84
CA ASP A 252 3.97 -10.78 2.62
C ASP A 252 4.44 -10.21 1.27
N VAL A 253 5.65 -10.60 0.81
CA VAL A 253 6.16 -10.24 -0.53
C VAL A 253 5.22 -10.72 -1.63
N TYR A 254 4.77 -11.97 -1.56
CA TYR A 254 3.79 -12.50 -2.53
C TYR A 254 2.51 -11.67 -2.54
N SER A 255 1.97 -11.39 -1.37
CA SER A 255 0.73 -10.61 -1.24
C SER A 255 0.89 -9.17 -1.76
N CYS A 256 2.04 -8.52 -1.55
CA CYS A 256 2.36 -7.22 -2.13
C CYS A 256 2.44 -7.27 -3.66
N ALA A 257 3.12 -8.29 -4.21
CA ALA A 257 3.20 -8.48 -5.65
C ALA A 257 1.83 -8.76 -6.28
N ALA A 258 0.96 -9.51 -5.57
CA ALA A 258 -0.42 -9.74 -5.97
C ALA A 258 -1.26 -8.45 -5.94
N CYS A 259 -1.04 -7.57 -4.94
CA CYS A 259 -1.68 -6.25 -4.90
C CYS A 259 -1.26 -5.38 -6.10
N LEU A 260 0.05 -5.34 -6.43
CA LEU A 260 0.56 -4.62 -7.61
C LEU A 260 -0.04 -5.19 -8.90
N TYR A 261 0.01 -6.50 -9.06
CA TYR A 261 -0.53 -7.18 -10.24
C TYR A 261 -2.01 -6.85 -10.45
N ALA A 262 -2.83 -7.04 -9.40
CA ALA A 262 -4.26 -6.78 -9.46
C ALA A 262 -4.59 -5.29 -9.70
N ALA A 263 -3.84 -4.38 -9.10
CA ALA A 263 -4.04 -2.95 -9.27
C ALA A 263 -3.72 -2.46 -10.70
N LEU A 264 -2.72 -3.05 -11.34
CA LEU A 264 -2.29 -2.70 -12.69
C LEU A 264 -3.15 -3.36 -13.77
N THR A 265 -3.45 -4.65 -13.62
CA THR A 265 -4.16 -5.43 -14.64
C THR A 265 -5.69 -5.36 -14.51
N GLY A 266 -6.20 -5.06 -13.30
CA GLY A 266 -7.62 -5.13 -12.97
C GLY A 266 -8.13 -6.55 -12.71
N VAL A 267 -7.25 -7.57 -12.74
CA VAL A 267 -7.59 -8.96 -12.49
C VAL A 267 -6.66 -9.55 -11.42
N LEU A 268 -7.16 -10.52 -10.65
CA LEU A 268 -6.34 -11.23 -9.67
C LEU A 268 -5.38 -12.20 -10.38
N PRO A 269 -4.18 -12.44 -9.82
CA PRO A 269 -3.38 -13.57 -10.26
C PRO A 269 -4.13 -14.87 -9.98
N PRO A 270 -3.89 -15.94 -10.76
CA PRO A 270 -4.45 -17.25 -10.48
C PRO A 270 -4.07 -17.75 -9.08
N GLU A 271 -4.91 -18.57 -8.47
CA GLU A 271 -4.69 -19.05 -7.10
C GLU A 271 -3.36 -19.80 -6.99
N SER A 272 -2.59 -19.50 -5.94
CA SER A 272 -1.22 -20.02 -5.78
C SER A 272 -1.13 -21.55 -5.74
N LEU A 273 -2.19 -22.24 -5.31
CA LEU A 273 -2.27 -23.73 -5.34
C LEU A 273 -2.49 -24.27 -6.76
N GLU A 274 -3.35 -23.61 -7.55
CA GLU A 274 -3.60 -24.01 -8.95
C GLU A 274 -2.33 -23.86 -9.81
N ARG A 275 -1.54 -22.83 -9.54
CA ARG A 275 -0.26 -22.57 -10.21
C ARG A 275 0.84 -23.61 -9.93
N LEU A 276 0.64 -24.49 -8.94
CA LEU A 276 1.58 -25.61 -8.68
C LEU A 276 1.55 -26.67 -9.78
N ASP A 277 0.38 -26.92 -10.37
CA ASP A 277 0.21 -27.91 -11.42
C ASP A 277 0.55 -27.32 -12.79
N GLN A 278 -0.01 -26.14 -13.08
CA GLN A 278 0.25 -25.38 -14.32
C GLN A 278 0.24 -23.90 -14.00
N ASP A 279 1.37 -23.22 -14.18
CA ASP A 279 1.45 -21.78 -13.94
C ASP A 279 0.94 -20.99 -15.14
N GLU A 280 -0.30 -20.52 -15.04
CA GLU A 280 -0.99 -19.70 -16.06
C GLU A 280 -0.87 -18.19 -15.81
N LEU A 281 0.07 -17.77 -14.93
CA LEU A 281 0.28 -16.35 -14.66
C LEU A 281 0.76 -15.61 -15.91
N VAL A 282 -0.04 -14.69 -16.38
CA VAL A 282 0.30 -13.81 -17.51
C VAL A 282 1.13 -12.62 -17.00
N PRO A 283 2.33 -12.34 -17.52
CA PRO A 283 3.07 -11.12 -17.18
C PRO A 283 2.25 -9.86 -17.42
N VAL A 284 2.43 -8.82 -16.60
CA VAL A 284 1.67 -7.56 -16.73
C VAL A 284 1.88 -6.93 -18.11
N SER A 285 3.10 -7.00 -18.64
CA SER A 285 3.45 -6.54 -20.00
C SER A 285 2.67 -7.27 -21.10
N GLN A 286 2.32 -8.54 -20.88
CA GLN A 286 1.54 -9.35 -21.83
C GLN A 286 0.02 -9.17 -21.65
N ALA A 287 -0.42 -8.55 -20.56
CA ALA A 287 -1.82 -8.19 -20.34
C ALA A 287 -2.22 -6.87 -21.05
N GLY A 288 -1.36 -6.34 -21.93
CA GLY A 288 -1.61 -5.11 -22.68
C GLY A 288 -1.38 -3.84 -21.86
N ILE A 289 -0.59 -3.92 -20.78
CA ILE A 289 -0.21 -2.80 -19.93
C ILE A 289 1.20 -2.36 -20.28
N GLU A 290 1.38 -1.08 -20.51
CA GLU A 290 2.71 -0.49 -20.68
C GLU A 290 3.39 -0.40 -19.31
N ILE A 291 4.41 -1.22 -19.09
CA ILE A 291 5.13 -1.36 -17.82
C ILE A 291 6.64 -1.48 -18.10
N PRO A 292 7.51 -0.83 -17.31
CA PRO A 292 8.95 -1.04 -17.41
C PRO A 292 9.35 -2.50 -17.15
N GLU A 293 10.31 -3.04 -17.91
CA GLU A 293 10.76 -4.44 -17.79
C GLU A 293 11.21 -4.78 -16.34
N TRP A 294 11.92 -3.87 -15.69
CA TRP A 294 12.38 -4.07 -14.31
C TRP A 294 11.21 -4.30 -13.34
N LEU A 295 10.09 -3.58 -13.52
CA LEU A 295 8.92 -3.70 -12.63
C LEU A 295 8.12 -4.96 -12.95
N ASP A 296 7.91 -5.29 -14.24
CA ASP A 296 7.25 -6.53 -14.63
C ASP A 296 7.99 -7.75 -14.05
N ARG A 297 9.33 -7.78 -14.15
CA ARG A 297 10.16 -8.82 -13.56
C ARG A 297 10.11 -8.84 -12.04
N ALA A 298 10.09 -7.69 -11.38
CA ALA A 298 9.97 -7.62 -9.92
C ALA A 298 8.62 -8.17 -9.44
N ILE A 299 7.52 -7.85 -10.12
CA ILE A 299 6.19 -8.41 -9.83
C ILE A 299 6.19 -9.93 -10.04
N LEU A 300 6.70 -10.42 -11.15
CA LEU A 300 6.79 -11.86 -11.44
C LEU A 300 7.62 -12.62 -10.40
N LYS A 301 8.78 -12.07 -9.99
CA LYS A 301 9.59 -12.64 -8.92
C LYS A 301 8.84 -12.68 -7.59
N GLY A 302 8.17 -11.59 -7.22
CA GLY A 302 7.35 -11.54 -6.01
C GLY A 302 6.20 -12.56 -6.03
N LEU A 303 5.63 -12.83 -7.19
CA LEU A 303 4.57 -13.81 -7.43
C LEU A 303 5.07 -15.24 -7.67
N ALA A 304 6.37 -15.52 -7.58
CA ALA A 304 6.86 -16.90 -7.73
C ALA A 304 6.14 -17.85 -6.76
N VAL A 305 5.73 -19.02 -7.24
CA VAL A 305 4.94 -19.97 -6.45
C VAL A 305 5.76 -20.54 -5.30
N GLN A 306 7.06 -20.81 -5.54
CA GLN A 306 7.97 -21.33 -4.53
C GLN A 306 8.52 -20.17 -3.67
N PRO A 307 8.45 -20.26 -2.32
CA PRO A 307 8.94 -19.20 -1.43
C PRO A 307 10.41 -18.83 -1.65
N GLU A 308 11.25 -19.83 -1.94
CA GLU A 308 12.69 -19.68 -2.19
C GLU A 308 13.02 -18.88 -3.46
N ASP A 309 12.10 -18.82 -4.41
CA ASP A 309 12.26 -18.12 -5.69
C ASP A 309 11.88 -16.63 -5.59
N ARG A 310 11.27 -16.22 -4.47
CA ARG A 310 10.82 -14.84 -4.23
C ARG A 310 11.94 -13.97 -3.65
N PHE A 311 11.67 -12.67 -3.55
CA PHE A 311 12.42 -11.84 -2.60
C PHE A 311 12.22 -12.39 -1.18
N GLN A 312 13.28 -12.48 -0.41
CA GLN A 312 13.22 -13.06 0.93
C GLN A 312 12.76 -12.08 2.00
N SER A 313 12.67 -10.79 1.67
CA SER A 313 12.17 -9.74 2.53
C SER A 313 11.46 -8.62 1.75
N ALA A 314 10.62 -7.85 2.44
CA ALA A 314 10.04 -6.64 1.87
C ALA A 314 11.11 -5.58 1.52
N ALA A 315 12.23 -5.57 2.26
CA ALA A 315 13.36 -4.68 1.99
C ALA A 315 14.02 -4.98 0.64
N GLU A 316 14.23 -6.26 0.30
CA GLU A 316 14.77 -6.65 -1.01
C GLU A 316 13.82 -6.28 -2.17
N PHE A 317 12.52 -6.46 -1.97
CA PHE A 317 11.53 -6.08 -2.97
C PHE A 317 11.46 -4.56 -3.14
N LEU A 318 11.50 -3.82 -2.03
CA LEU A 318 11.55 -2.36 -2.03
C LEU A 318 12.79 -1.84 -2.76
N ASP A 319 13.96 -2.40 -2.46
CA ASP A 319 15.23 -2.03 -3.11
C ASP A 319 15.17 -2.25 -4.63
N ALA A 320 14.63 -3.39 -5.07
CA ALA A 320 14.45 -3.67 -6.49
C ALA A 320 13.53 -2.65 -7.18
N ILE A 321 12.47 -2.18 -6.49
CA ILE A 321 11.55 -1.18 -7.03
C ILE A 321 12.19 0.22 -7.03
N GLU A 322 12.74 0.67 -5.91
CA GLU A 322 13.29 2.02 -5.76
C GLU A 322 14.51 2.25 -6.66
N ASN A 323 15.34 1.22 -6.84
CA ASN A 323 16.54 1.28 -7.68
C ASN A 323 16.33 0.74 -9.11
N GLN A 324 15.08 0.39 -9.47
CA GLN A 324 14.70 -0.07 -10.81
C GLN A 324 15.56 -1.26 -11.30
N ILE A 325 15.80 -2.22 -10.41
CA ILE A 325 16.67 -3.36 -10.67
C ILE A 325 15.92 -4.41 -11.51
N ALA A 326 16.42 -4.71 -12.68
CA ALA A 326 15.95 -5.83 -13.48
C ALA A 326 16.43 -7.15 -12.87
N VAL A 327 15.54 -7.79 -12.11
CA VAL A 327 15.83 -9.03 -11.38
C VAL A 327 15.67 -10.27 -12.27
N GLU A 328 16.38 -11.34 -11.92
CA GLU A 328 16.17 -12.66 -12.51
C GLU A 328 14.86 -13.28 -12.01
N VAL A 329 14.10 -13.87 -12.94
CA VAL A 329 12.84 -14.56 -12.66
C VAL A 329 13.02 -16.02 -13.05
N PRO A 330 12.80 -16.99 -12.15
CA PRO A 330 12.91 -18.40 -12.48
C PRO A 330 12.03 -18.79 -13.67
N GLY A 331 12.62 -19.48 -14.66
CA GLY A 331 11.91 -19.90 -15.87
C GLY A 331 11.68 -18.82 -16.94
N ALA A 332 12.00 -17.56 -16.68
CA ALA A 332 11.94 -16.50 -17.69
C ALA A 332 13.25 -16.38 -18.47
N ALA A 333 13.19 -15.75 -19.65
CA ALA A 333 14.40 -15.45 -20.42
C ALA A 333 15.37 -14.59 -19.59
N PRO A 334 16.69 -14.81 -19.69
CA PRO A 334 17.70 -14.04 -18.98
C PRO A 334 17.57 -12.55 -19.25
N VAL A 335 17.88 -11.72 -18.25
CA VAL A 335 17.98 -10.25 -18.43
C VAL A 335 19.05 -9.99 -19.48
N GLN A 336 18.68 -9.44 -20.61
CA GLN A 336 19.68 -8.94 -21.55
C GLN A 336 20.36 -7.73 -20.91
N ALA A 337 21.64 -7.87 -20.57
CA ALA A 337 22.43 -6.73 -20.13
C ALA A 337 22.24 -5.58 -21.15
N PRO A 338 22.07 -4.31 -20.67
CA PRO A 338 21.95 -3.20 -21.59
C PRO A 338 23.11 -3.26 -22.56
N GLN A 339 22.83 -3.56 -23.84
CA GLN A 339 23.86 -3.46 -24.87
C GLN A 339 24.30 -2.01 -24.84
N ALA A 340 25.47 -1.75 -24.26
CA ALA A 340 26.10 -0.44 -24.38
C ALA A 340 26.04 -0.06 -25.84
N ALA A 341 25.25 0.95 -26.17
CA ALA A 341 25.08 1.43 -27.54
C ALA A 341 26.51 1.62 -28.09
N LYS A 342 26.95 0.71 -28.94
CA LYS A 342 28.20 0.87 -29.67
C LYS A 342 28.02 2.17 -30.44
N LYS A 343 28.54 3.27 -29.88
CA LYS A 343 28.69 4.51 -30.62
C LYS A 343 29.52 4.16 -31.86
N SER A 344 28.83 3.95 -32.96
CA SER A 344 29.44 3.74 -34.27
C SER A 344 30.31 4.98 -34.53
N ARG A 345 31.62 4.80 -34.43
CA ARG A 345 32.63 5.82 -34.79
C ARG A 345 32.77 5.99 -36.31
N THR A 346 31.94 5.32 -37.09
CA THR A 346 32.00 5.27 -38.52
C THR A 346 31.65 6.57 -39.27
N PRO A 347 30.78 7.50 -38.80
CA PRO A 347 30.53 8.72 -39.57
C PRO A 347 31.65 9.77 -39.43
N LEU A 348 32.48 9.75 -38.36
CA LEU A 348 33.50 10.77 -38.18
C LEU A 348 34.73 10.55 -39.09
N ILE A 349 35.10 9.30 -39.33
CA ILE A 349 36.25 8.95 -40.21
C ILE A 349 35.90 9.22 -41.65
N ALA A 350 34.66 8.95 -42.10
CA ALA A 350 34.21 9.25 -43.45
C ALA A 350 34.12 10.78 -43.71
N ALA A 351 33.71 11.58 -42.73
CA ALA A 351 33.66 13.02 -42.83
C ALA A 351 35.05 13.67 -42.90
N VAL A 352 36.02 13.16 -42.10
CA VAL A 352 37.42 13.64 -42.15
C VAL A 352 38.11 13.26 -43.45
N ALA A 353 37.86 12.06 -43.99
CA ALA A 353 38.40 11.65 -45.28
C ALA A 353 37.83 12.47 -46.45
N ALA A 354 36.52 12.82 -46.40
CA ALA A 354 35.90 13.68 -47.44
C ALA A 354 36.43 15.13 -47.36
N LEU A 355 36.66 15.68 -46.19
CA LEU A 355 37.24 17.02 -46.03
C LEU A 355 38.70 17.09 -46.50
N LEU A 356 39.51 16.06 -46.25
CA LEU A 356 40.88 15.99 -46.77
C LEU A 356 40.94 15.86 -48.31
N ALA A 357 40.04 15.13 -48.92
CA ALA A 357 39.93 15.01 -50.39
C ALA A 357 39.55 16.36 -51.06
N VAL A 358 38.67 17.15 -50.43
CA VAL A 358 38.30 18.49 -50.91
C VAL A 358 39.42 19.50 -50.72
N ALA A 359 40.21 19.41 -49.63
CA ALA A 359 41.35 20.29 -49.39
C ALA A 359 42.49 20.04 -50.38
N VAL A 360 42.75 18.77 -50.76
CA VAL A 360 43.77 18.43 -51.79
C VAL A 360 43.29 18.83 -53.20
N GLY A 361 41.98 18.70 -53.51
CA GLY A 361 41.41 19.14 -54.77
C GLY A 361 41.46 20.66 -54.97
N LEU A 362 41.19 21.44 -53.93
CA LEU A 362 41.26 22.91 -53.95
C LEU A 362 42.71 23.43 -53.98
N GLY A 363 43.66 22.76 -53.34
CA GLY A 363 45.06 23.09 -53.40
C GLY A 363 45.67 22.92 -54.80
N ALA A 364 45.23 21.91 -55.57
CA ALA A 364 45.65 21.68 -56.95
C ALA A 364 45.01 22.67 -57.94
N PHE A 365 43.85 23.24 -57.64
CA PHE A 365 43.13 24.19 -58.49
C PHE A 365 43.65 25.64 -58.32
N PHE A 366 44.15 26.02 -57.17
CA PHE A 366 44.68 27.37 -56.88
C PHE A 366 46.18 27.51 -57.02
N GLY A 367 46.95 26.41 -57.21
CA GLY A 367 48.41 26.44 -57.43
C GLY A 367 48.87 26.84 -58.83
N LEU A 368 47.94 27.15 -59.76
CA LEU A 368 48.23 27.45 -61.21
C LEU A 368 47.81 28.84 -61.62
N ARG A 369 47.67 29.84 -60.72
CA ARG A 369 47.41 31.22 -61.19
C ARG A 369 48.20 32.24 -60.40
N ASP A 370 49.24 32.67 -60.94
CA ASP A 370 50.05 33.92 -60.82
C ASP A 370 49.66 34.99 -59.82
N GLY A 371 50.56 35.40 -58.98
CA GLY A 371 51.44 36.53 -59.19
C GLY A 371 50.80 37.92 -59.14
N GLY A 372 50.95 38.59 -57.99
CA GLY A 372 50.57 40.02 -57.82
C GLY A 372 50.73 40.52 -56.37
N ARG A 373 51.86 41.15 -56.17
CA ARG A 373 52.20 41.98 -54.97
C ARG A 373 51.14 43.03 -54.71
N VAL A 374 50.88 43.40 -53.48
CA VAL A 374 50.95 44.77 -52.87
C VAL A 374 50.73 44.72 -51.37
N ASP A 375 51.51 45.51 -50.65
CA ASP A 375 51.72 45.64 -49.20
C ASP A 375 50.65 46.44 -48.44
N PRO A 376 50.82 46.69 -47.16
CA PRO A 376 49.76 46.68 -46.13
C PRO A 376 49.28 48.09 -45.69
N VAL A 377 48.10 48.19 -45.11
CA VAL A 377 47.72 49.36 -44.32
C VAL A 377 46.88 48.91 -43.07
N SER A 378 47.37 49.40 -42.00
CA SER A 378 46.94 49.53 -40.64
C SER A 378 45.46 49.91 -40.40
N GLY A 379 44.96 49.53 -39.27
CA GLY A 379 43.84 50.27 -38.61
C GLY A 379 43.00 49.45 -37.67
N LEU A 380 43.33 49.43 -36.41
CA LEU A 380 42.41 49.31 -35.28
C LEU A 380 41.58 50.60 -35.14
N PRO A 381 40.38 50.62 -34.58
CA PRO A 381 40.26 50.77 -33.11
C PRO A 381 39.13 49.98 -32.44
N GLU A 382 39.37 49.66 -31.24
CA GLU A 382 38.68 49.70 -29.96
C GLU A 382 37.26 50.25 -29.83
N GLU A 383 36.57 49.62 -28.90
CA GLU A 383 35.75 50.14 -27.76
C GLU A 383 34.34 49.49 -27.68
N VAL A 384 34.10 48.79 -26.58
CA VAL A 384 33.43 49.20 -25.33
C VAL A 384 31.90 48.88 -25.26
N GLN A 385 31.55 48.23 -24.19
CA GLN A 385 30.54 48.35 -23.15
C GLN A 385 29.50 47.27 -23.03
N ARG A 386 29.58 46.55 -21.95
CA ARG A 386 28.82 46.48 -20.66
C ARG A 386 27.31 46.74 -20.73
N GLY A 387 26.59 45.82 -20.07
CA GLY A 387 25.28 45.97 -19.46
C GLY A 387 24.32 44.88 -19.91
N ASP A 388 23.53 44.19 -19.14
CA ASP A 388 22.97 44.36 -17.82
C ASP A 388 22.30 43.03 -17.43
N GLN A 389 22.44 42.65 -16.16
CA GLN A 389 21.64 41.58 -15.52
C GLN A 389 20.34 42.20 -14.98
N PRO A 390 19.19 41.53 -15.03
CA PRO A 390 18.06 41.89 -14.19
C PRO A 390 17.99 41.05 -12.92
N ARG A 391 17.83 41.74 -11.82
CA ARG A 391 17.63 41.27 -10.44
C ARG A 391 16.28 40.60 -10.26
N LEU A 392 16.30 39.54 -9.48
CA LEU A 392 15.15 38.89 -8.86
C LEU A 392 14.49 39.80 -7.82
N LYS A 393 13.17 40.04 -7.92
CA LYS A 393 12.32 40.66 -6.88
C LYS A 393 11.79 39.59 -5.94
N LYS A 394 12.02 39.77 -4.65
CA LYS A 394 11.33 39.12 -3.53
C LYS A 394 9.87 39.57 -3.52
N ALA A 395 8.94 38.64 -3.33
CA ALA A 395 7.55 38.93 -2.95
C ALA A 395 7.36 38.61 -1.47
N GLU A 396 6.78 39.58 -0.77
CA GLU A 396 6.44 39.59 0.65
C GLU A 396 5.17 38.80 0.92
N VAL A 397 5.11 38.22 2.12
CA VAL A 397 3.96 37.53 2.72
C VAL A 397 3.12 38.58 3.45
N PRO A 398 1.79 38.59 3.33
CA PRO A 398 0.93 39.29 4.28
C PRO A 398 0.38 38.35 5.37
N SER A 399 0.28 38.93 6.53
CA SER A 399 -0.18 38.50 7.85
C SER A 399 -1.51 37.75 7.89
#